data_ca570f919cb94c39fc897d6133e3361d
#
_entry.id   ca570f919cb94c39fc897d6133e3361d
#
_cell.length_a   1.000
_cell.length_b   1.000
_cell.length_c   1.000
_cell.angle_alpha   90.00
_cell.angle_beta   90.00
_cell.angle_gamma   90.00
#
_symmetry.space_group_name_H-M   'P 1'
#
loop_
_entity.id
_entity.type
_entity.pdbx_description
1 polymer ?
#
loop_
_entity_poly.entity_id
_entity_poly.type
_entity_poly.pdbx_seq_one_letter_code
_entity_poly.pdbx_strand_id
1 'polypeptide(L)'
;MAQTPGKDSFTMAQRLTCPQCQTDNVLRSYPQSPREYVVSWLGMAPFHCQECSFRFLTFRVGLDGAKHPVDRREHFRIPVRLFLSFSGGKVRGEGTVLDLSMGGCIIKSETHVRIDDIFYLQVAISGEDPPLEVAAMVRSVTSRGIAFKFLRKAQDDKRLQNFILSHSRGHAPVPAKDVAHSLSR
;
A
#
# COMPACT_ATOMS: atom_id res chain seq x y z
N MET A 1 1.28 59.87 -7.69
CA MET A 1 0.66 58.64 -7.13
C MET A 1 1.16 57.46 -7.92
N ALA A 2 2.17 56.78 -7.42
CA ALA A 2 2.82 55.64 -8.07
C ALA A 2 2.27 54.36 -7.43
N GLN A 3 1.58 53.55 -8.23
CA GLN A 3 1.11 52.23 -7.85
C GLN A 3 2.26 51.25 -7.97
N THR A 4 2.66 50.65 -6.88
CA THR A 4 3.62 49.49 -6.82
C THR A 4 2.92 48.24 -7.30
N PRO A 5 3.46 47.48 -8.27
CA PRO A 5 2.93 46.18 -8.64
C PRO A 5 3.23 45.17 -7.54
N GLY A 6 2.19 44.52 -7.02
CA GLY A 6 2.27 43.45 -6.06
C GLY A 6 3.02 42.25 -6.66
N LYS A 7 4.05 41.79 -5.95
CA LYS A 7 4.75 40.53 -6.22
C LYS A 7 3.87 39.36 -5.77
N ASP A 8 2.98 38.92 -6.64
CA ASP A 8 2.34 37.61 -6.47
C ASP A 8 3.35 36.53 -6.89
N SER A 9 4.20 36.17 -5.94
CA SER A 9 5.04 34.97 -6.07
C SER A 9 4.15 33.73 -5.95
N PHE A 10 3.57 33.32 -7.07
CA PHE A 10 2.86 32.07 -7.19
C PHE A 10 3.90 30.94 -7.11
N THR A 11 4.19 30.50 -5.88
CA THR A 11 5.00 29.29 -5.67
C THR A 11 4.15 28.12 -6.12
N MET A 12 4.32 27.69 -7.37
CA MET A 12 3.78 26.43 -7.86
C MET A 12 4.38 25.29 -7.01
N ALA A 13 3.63 24.83 -6.03
CA ALA A 13 3.94 23.60 -5.33
C ALA A 13 3.93 22.48 -6.38
N GLN A 14 5.10 22.03 -6.79
CA GLN A 14 5.23 20.93 -7.74
C GLN A 14 4.56 19.69 -7.14
N ARG A 15 3.44 19.27 -7.74
CA ARG A 15 2.79 18.01 -7.37
C ARG A 15 3.69 16.87 -7.83
N LEU A 16 4.08 16.05 -6.88
CA LEU A 16 4.87 14.86 -7.17
C LEU A 16 3.97 13.80 -7.80
N THR A 17 4.29 13.40 -9.03
CA THR A 17 3.57 12.35 -9.76
C THR A 17 4.46 11.13 -9.95
N CYS A 18 3.84 9.96 -10.01
CA CYS A 18 4.54 8.72 -10.31
C CYS A 18 5.06 8.71 -11.74
N PRO A 19 6.35 8.45 -12.01
CA PRO A 19 6.89 8.43 -13.37
C PRO A 19 6.36 7.27 -14.20
N GLN A 20 5.80 6.23 -13.59
CA GLN A 20 5.30 5.06 -14.31
C GLN A 20 3.82 5.16 -14.69
N CYS A 21 2.94 5.59 -13.77
CA CYS A 21 1.48 5.64 -14.01
C CYS A 21 0.91 7.07 -13.93
N GLN A 22 1.76 8.08 -13.69
CA GLN A 22 1.44 9.52 -13.67
C GLN A 22 0.41 9.95 -12.63
N THR A 23 0.05 9.08 -11.68
CA THR A 23 -0.81 9.44 -10.54
C THR A 23 -0.06 10.32 -9.55
N ASP A 24 -0.77 11.16 -8.82
CA ASP A 24 -0.27 11.97 -7.72
C ASP A 24 -0.38 11.26 -6.35
N ASN A 25 -0.93 10.03 -6.33
CA ASN A 25 -1.05 9.21 -5.14
C ASN A 25 0.30 8.54 -4.79
N VAL A 26 1.24 9.37 -4.35
CA VAL A 26 2.61 8.99 -4.06
C VAL A 26 2.92 9.27 -2.59
N LEU A 27 3.47 8.29 -1.88
CA LEU A 27 3.88 8.42 -0.49
C LEU A 27 5.39 8.30 -0.34
N ARG A 28 5.92 9.02 0.65
CA ARG A 28 7.32 8.91 1.02
C ARG A 28 7.58 7.59 1.73
N SER A 29 8.67 6.91 1.35
CA SER A 29 9.13 5.67 1.97
C SER A 29 10.35 5.88 2.85
N TYR A 30 10.65 4.89 3.69
CA TYR A 30 11.96 4.79 4.34
C TYR A 30 13.01 4.23 3.37
N PRO A 31 14.28 4.66 3.47
CA PRO A 31 15.38 4.02 2.77
C PRO A 31 15.46 2.54 3.13
N GLN A 32 15.58 1.66 2.13
CA GLN A 32 15.64 0.20 2.30
C GLN A 32 17.02 -0.37 1.92
N SER A 33 17.81 0.41 1.19
CA SER A 33 19.14 0.00 0.74
C SER A 33 20.23 0.98 1.19
N PRO A 34 21.47 0.54 1.35
CA PRO A 34 22.60 1.43 1.66
C PRO A 34 22.75 2.59 0.66
N ARG A 35 22.46 2.34 -0.63
CA ARG A 35 22.49 3.37 -1.68
C ARG A 35 21.46 4.47 -1.44
N GLU A 36 20.25 4.11 -1.00
CA GLU A 36 19.21 5.08 -0.68
C GLU A 36 19.56 5.92 0.54
N TYR A 37 20.28 5.37 1.51
CA TYR A 37 20.81 6.13 2.63
C TYR A 37 21.83 7.18 2.16
N VAL A 38 22.76 6.81 1.28
CA VAL A 38 23.76 7.74 0.74
C VAL A 38 23.09 8.87 -0.05
N VAL A 39 22.15 8.56 -0.94
CA VAL A 39 21.46 9.60 -1.74
C VAL A 39 20.50 10.45 -0.89
N SER A 40 20.05 9.95 0.25
CA SER A 40 19.26 10.75 1.20
C SER A 40 20.06 11.90 1.81
N TRP A 41 21.37 11.75 1.94
CA TRP A 41 22.29 12.82 2.37
C TRP A 41 22.41 13.91 1.30
N LEU A 42 22.23 13.57 0.03
CA LEU A 42 22.23 14.51 -1.09
C LEU A 42 20.88 15.21 -1.28
N GLY A 43 19.97 15.12 -0.30
CA GLY A 43 18.66 15.76 -0.35
C GLY A 43 17.62 15.02 -1.16
N MET A 44 17.87 13.78 -1.58
CA MET A 44 16.88 12.92 -2.23
C MET A 44 16.09 12.12 -1.20
N ALA A 45 14.88 11.68 -1.56
CA ALA A 45 14.10 10.77 -0.74
C ALA A 45 13.45 9.68 -1.62
N PRO A 46 13.30 8.46 -1.08
CA PRO A 46 12.54 7.43 -1.75
C PRO A 46 11.04 7.69 -1.59
N PHE A 47 10.33 7.50 -2.70
CA PHE A 47 8.88 7.55 -2.79
C PHE A 47 8.37 6.28 -3.43
N HIS A 48 7.12 5.92 -3.14
CA HIS A 48 6.45 4.83 -3.83
C HIS A 48 5.02 5.24 -4.19
N CYS A 49 4.59 4.78 -5.35
CA CYS A 49 3.25 4.98 -5.84
C CYS A 49 2.31 3.98 -5.15
N GLN A 50 1.17 4.48 -4.65
CA GLN A 50 0.17 3.64 -4.01
C GLN A 50 -0.64 2.83 -5.02
N GLU A 51 -0.65 3.22 -6.29
CA GLU A 51 -1.42 2.53 -7.32
C GLU A 51 -0.61 1.45 -8.03
N CYS A 52 0.56 1.77 -8.60
CA CYS A 52 1.36 0.79 -9.35
C CYS A 52 2.51 0.19 -8.54
N SER A 53 2.67 0.58 -7.27
CA SER A 53 3.77 0.14 -6.36
C SER A 53 5.17 0.47 -6.89
N PHE A 54 5.29 1.32 -7.92
CA PHE A 54 6.59 1.73 -8.45
C PHE A 54 7.32 2.60 -7.43
N ARG A 55 8.58 2.23 -7.15
CA ARG A 55 9.45 2.94 -6.21
C ARG A 55 10.49 3.77 -6.96
N PHE A 56 10.65 5.03 -6.56
CA PHE A 56 11.58 5.96 -7.22
C PHE A 56 12.19 6.94 -6.22
N LEU A 57 13.27 7.56 -6.65
CA LEU A 57 13.99 8.59 -5.89
C LEU A 57 13.75 9.95 -6.53
N THR A 58 13.49 10.96 -5.70
CA THR A 58 13.39 12.34 -6.17
C THR A 58 13.94 13.32 -5.13
N PHE A 59 14.27 14.53 -5.58
CA PHE A 59 14.78 15.59 -4.70
C PHE A 59 13.68 16.08 -3.77
N ARG A 60 14.06 16.39 -2.52
CA ARG A 60 13.16 16.92 -1.48
C ARG A 60 12.87 18.41 -1.64
N VAL A 61 13.58 19.10 -2.54
CA VAL A 61 13.48 20.55 -2.74
C VAL A 61 12.11 20.90 -3.32
N GLY A 62 11.37 21.79 -2.63
CA GLY A 62 10.04 22.24 -3.06
C GLY A 62 8.88 21.30 -2.70
N LEU A 63 9.16 20.16 -2.06
CA LEU A 63 8.12 19.29 -1.51
C LEU A 63 7.85 19.72 -0.06
N ASP A 64 6.68 20.32 0.20
CA ASP A 64 6.25 20.64 1.56
C ASP A 64 6.27 19.37 2.41
N GLY A 65 7.19 19.28 3.35
CA GLY A 65 7.39 18.09 4.19
C GLY A 65 6.15 17.66 5.00
N ALA A 66 5.15 18.52 5.12
CA ALA A 66 3.90 18.26 5.82
C ALA A 66 2.85 17.49 4.98
N LYS A 67 3.02 17.43 3.65
CA LYS A 67 2.00 16.86 2.75
C LYS A 67 2.24 15.40 2.35
N HIS A 68 3.42 14.86 2.65
CA HIS A 68 3.75 13.48 2.33
C HIS A 68 4.08 12.69 3.61
N PRO A 69 3.06 12.16 4.30
CA PRO A 69 3.28 11.33 5.47
C PRO A 69 4.14 10.12 5.08
N VAL A 70 5.09 9.76 5.95
CA VAL A 70 5.92 8.58 5.74
C VAL A 70 5.09 7.35 6.05
N ASP A 71 4.75 6.57 5.04
CA ASP A 71 4.10 5.28 5.24
C ASP A 71 5.16 4.18 5.41
N ARG A 72 4.99 3.36 6.46
CA ARG A 72 5.80 2.17 6.69
C ARG A 72 5.38 1.01 5.80
N ARG A 73 4.19 1.10 5.18
CA ARG A 73 3.64 0.05 4.32
C ARG A 73 4.20 0.21 2.92
N GLU A 74 4.68 -0.88 2.38
CA GLU A 74 5.25 -0.93 1.03
C GLU A 74 4.14 -0.91 -0.05
N HIS A 75 2.94 -1.39 0.30
CA HIS A 75 1.81 -1.53 -0.62
C HIS A 75 0.53 -0.97 -0.02
N PHE A 76 -0.25 -0.29 -0.86
CA PHE A 76 -1.60 0.14 -0.54
C PHE A 76 -2.49 -1.07 -0.26
N ARG A 77 -3.40 -0.95 0.71
CA ARG A 77 -4.34 -2.01 1.09
C ARG A 77 -5.76 -1.56 0.83
N ILE A 78 -6.51 -2.41 0.17
CA ILE A 78 -7.93 -2.20 -0.06
C ILE A 78 -8.74 -3.09 0.91
N PRO A 79 -9.76 -2.55 1.58
CA PRO A 79 -10.70 -3.37 2.31
C PRO A 79 -11.57 -4.16 1.31
N VAL A 80 -11.67 -5.46 1.52
CA VAL A 80 -12.44 -6.35 0.64
C VAL A 80 -13.15 -7.43 1.45
N ARG A 81 -14.07 -8.13 0.81
CA ARG A 81 -14.68 -9.35 1.35
C ARG A 81 -14.66 -10.41 0.27
N LEU A 82 -13.62 -11.20 0.23
CA LEU A 82 -13.42 -12.26 -0.74
C LEU A 82 -13.29 -13.60 -0.03
N PHE A 83 -13.79 -14.65 -0.66
CA PHE A 83 -13.54 -16.00 -0.19
C PHE A 83 -12.09 -16.40 -0.49
N LEU A 84 -11.49 -17.12 0.44
CA LEU A 84 -10.14 -17.67 0.30
C LEU A 84 -10.10 -19.06 0.93
N SER A 85 -9.51 -20.01 0.22
CA SER A 85 -9.04 -21.28 0.77
C SER A 85 -7.52 -21.31 0.82
N PHE A 86 -6.96 -22.06 1.76
CA PHE A 86 -5.51 -22.21 1.89
C PHE A 86 -5.12 -23.61 2.32
N SER A 87 -3.95 -24.04 1.86
CA SER A 87 -3.41 -25.35 2.19
C SER A 87 -1.89 -25.30 2.32
N GLY A 88 -1.33 -26.02 3.32
CA GLY A 88 0.10 -26.14 3.55
C GLY A 88 0.41 -27.27 4.51
N GLY A 89 1.28 -28.18 4.12
CA GLY A 89 1.57 -29.37 4.91
C GLY A 89 0.33 -30.23 5.14
N LYS A 90 -0.03 -30.41 6.41
CA LYS A 90 -1.25 -31.14 6.84
C LYS A 90 -2.43 -30.22 7.13
N VAL A 91 -2.24 -28.90 7.08
CA VAL A 91 -3.26 -27.90 7.41
C VAL A 91 -3.99 -27.46 6.17
N ARG A 92 -5.31 -27.45 6.22
CA ARG A 92 -6.20 -26.87 5.23
C ARG A 92 -7.21 -25.98 5.96
N GLY A 93 -7.57 -24.87 5.36
CA GLY A 93 -8.52 -23.95 5.94
C GLY A 93 -9.14 -23.04 4.90
N GLU A 94 -10.16 -22.34 5.35
CA GLU A 94 -10.91 -21.35 4.59
C GLU A 94 -11.06 -20.08 5.41
N GLY A 95 -11.34 -18.99 4.74
CA GLY A 95 -11.57 -17.73 5.41
C GLY A 95 -12.06 -16.63 4.49
N THR A 96 -12.33 -15.49 5.10
CA THR A 96 -12.70 -14.26 4.40
C THR A 96 -11.54 -13.29 4.41
N VAL A 97 -11.12 -12.83 3.25
CA VAL A 97 -10.14 -11.75 3.10
C VAL A 97 -10.78 -10.45 3.55
N LEU A 98 -10.14 -9.75 4.49
CA LEU A 98 -10.59 -8.46 5.02
C LEU A 98 -9.84 -7.27 4.41
N ASP A 99 -8.54 -7.46 4.16
CA ASP A 99 -7.64 -6.49 3.52
C ASP A 99 -6.80 -7.21 2.48
N LEU A 100 -6.60 -6.59 1.33
CA LEU A 100 -5.79 -7.11 0.24
C LEU A 100 -4.83 -6.04 -0.28
N SER A 101 -3.60 -6.43 -0.60
CA SER A 101 -2.57 -5.59 -1.21
C SER A 101 -1.69 -6.41 -2.14
N MET A 102 -0.82 -5.76 -2.91
CA MET A 102 0.19 -6.47 -3.73
C MET A 102 1.15 -7.32 -2.90
N GLY A 103 1.38 -6.98 -1.63
CA GLY A 103 2.33 -7.69 -0.75
C GLY A 103 1.71 -8.73 0.17
N GLY A 104 0.38 -8.84 0.25
CA GLY A 104 -0.27 -9.76 1.17
C GLY A 104 -1.72 -9.45 1.47
N CYS A 105 -2.30 -10.24 2.37
CA CYS A 105 -3.68 -10.07 2.81
C CYS A 105 -3.84 -10.34 4.31
N ILE A 106 -4.96 -9.86 4.86
CA ILE A 106 -5.44 -10.25 6.18
C ILE A 106 -6.73 -11.03 5.99
N ILE A 107 -6.83 -12.18 6.63
CA ILE A 107 -8.02 -13.03 6.57
C ILE A 107 -8.62 -13.25 7.96
N LYS A 108 -9.92 -13.44 8.01
CA LYS A 108 -10.61 -14.02 9.17
C LYS A 108 -10.85 -15.49 8.90
N SER A 109 -10.32 -16.35 9.76
CA SER A 109 -10.45 -17.81 9.69
C SER A 109 -10.43 -18.40 11.11
N GLU A 110 -11.11 -19.50 11.31
CA GLU A 110 -11.10 -20.29 12.56
C GLU A 110 -9.94 -21.30 12.59
N THR A 111 -9.21 -21.46 11.48
CA THR A 111 -8.13 -22.44 11.38
C THR A 111 -6.90 -21.96 12.13
N HIS A 112 -6.35 -22.83 12.97
CA HIS A 112 -5.12 -22.54 13.72
C HIS A 112 -3.90 -22.68 12.80
N VAL A 113 -3.10 -21.62 12.72
CA VAL A 113 -1.85 -21.55 11.95
C VAL A 113 -0.75 -20.98 12.85
N ARG A 114 0.50 -21.26 12.51
CA ARG A 114 1.67 -20.72 13.20
C ARG A 114 2.34 -19.63 12.37
N ILE A 115 2.99 -18.70 13.04
CA ILE A 115 3.82 -17.69 12.39
C ILE A 115 4.94 -18.41 11.65
N ASP A 116 5.30 -17.87 10.48
CA ASP A 116 6.28 -18.36 9.51
C ASP A 116 5.89 -19.66 8.76
N ASP A 117 4.71 -20.25 9.04
CA ASP A 117 4.17 -21.31 8.17
C ASP A 117 3.90 -20.77 6.77
N ILE A 118 4.14 -21.64 5.76
CA ILE A 118 3.90 -21.33 4.35
C ILE A 118 2.69 -22.10 3.86
N PHE A 119 1.78 -21.36 3.20
CA PHE A 119 0.56 -21.88 2.61
C PHE A 119 0.43 -21.46 1.14
N TYR A 120 -0.23 -22.31 0.36
CA TYR A 120 -0.77 -21.95 -0.94
C TYR A 120 -2.19 -21.41 -0.73
N LEU A 121 -2.40 -20.17 -1.13
CA LEU A 121 -3.69 -19.49 -1.02
C LEU A 121 -4.38 -19.51 -2.38
N GLN A 122 -5.68 -19.71 -2.37
CA GLN A 122 -6.57 -19.58 -3.52
C GLN A 122 -7.61 -18.50 -3.20
N VAL A 123 -7.46 -17.33 -3.82
CA VAL A 123 -8.31 -16.16 -3.56
C VAL A 123 -9.27 -15.98 -4.71
N ALA A 124 -10.56 -16.03 -4.45
CA ALA A 124 -11.61 -15.77 -5.43
C ALA A 124 -11.74 -14.26 -5.65
N ILE A 125 -11.02 -13.72 -6.63
CA ILE A 125 -11.04 -12.28 -6.98
C ILE A 125 -12.27 -11.93 -7.81
N SER A 126 -12.69 -12.84 -8.70
CA SER A 126 -13.86 -12.73 -9.56
C SER A 126 -14.66 -14.03 -9.50
N GLY A 127 -15.99 -13.93 -9.68
CA GLY A 127 -16.85 -15.13 -9.73
C GLY A 127 -16.70 -15.95 -11.00
N GLU A 128 -16.15 -15.39 -12.07
CA GLU A 128 -16.04 -16.01 -13.40
C GLU A 128 -14.63 -16.53 -13.70
N ASP A 129 -13.63 -15.94 -13.09
CA ASP A 129 -12.22 -16.30 -13.31
C ASP A 129 -11.76 -17.38 -12.32
N PRO A 130 -10.76 -18.21 -12.70
CA PRO A 130 -10.15 -19.13 -11.76
C PRO A 130 -9.52 -18.34 -10.56
N PRO A 131 -9.53 -18.93 -9.36
CA PRO A 131 -8.98 -18.26 -8.18
C PRO A 131 -7.51 -17.87 -8.40
N LEU A 132 -7.11 -16.77 -7.79
CA LEU A 132 -5.71 -16.37 -7.75
C LEU A 132 -4.95 -17.33 -6.83
N GLU A 133 -3.97 -18.05 -7.37
CA GLU A 133 -3.11 -18.94 -6.61
C GLU A 133 -1.80 -18.25 -6.23
N VAL A 134 -1.50 -18.22 -4.95
CA VAL A 134 -0.28 -17.57 -4.45
C VAL A 134 0.29 -18.28 -3.23
N ALA A 135 1.60 -18.48 -3.21
CA ALA A 135 2.30 -18.90 -2.01
C ALA A 135 2.45 -17.72 -1.04
N ALA A 136 2.15 -17.95 0.22
CA ALA A 136 2.21 -16.92 1.25
C ALA A 136 2.71 -17.47 2.58
N MET A 137 3.34 -16.60 3.37
CA MET A 137 3.84 -16.89 4.70
C MET A 137 2.99 -16.18 5.74
N VAL A 138 2.66 -16.84 6.82
CA VAL A 138 2.00 -16.25 7.98
C VAL A 138 2.96 -15.28 8.69
N ARG A 139 2.56 -14.01 8.79
CA ARG A 139 3.38 -12.97 9.46
C ARG A 139 2.92 -12.65 10.87
N SER A 140 1.62 -12.76 11.11
CA SER A 140 1.06 -12.56 12.45
C SER A 140 -0.32 -13.18 12.55
N VAL A 141 -0.66 -13.58 13.77
CA VAL A 141 -2.00 -14.03 14.14
C VAL A 141 -2.48 -13.11 15.29
N THR A 142 -3.58 -12.42 15.09
CA THR A 142 -4.13 -11.43 16.03
C THR A 142 -5.64 -11.57 16.13
N SER A 143 -6.28 -10.84 17.03
CA SER A 143 -7.74 -10.75 17.11
C SER A 143 -8.40 -10.20 15.84
N ARG A 144 -7.66 -9.41 15.03
CA ARG A 144 -8.11 -8.92 13.73
C ARG A 144 -8.12 -10.01 12.68
N GLY A 145 -7.28 -11.04 12.82
CA GLY A 145 -7.16 -12.15 11.88
C GLY A 145 -5.71 -12.58 11.65
N ILE A 146 -5.55 -13.42 10.64
CA ILE A 146 -4.27 -13.97 10.18
C ILE A 146 -3.73 -13.09 9.06
N ALA A 147 -2.53 -12.55 9.22
CA ALA A 147 -1.85 -11.77 8.19
C ALA A 147 -0.88 -12.64 7.40
N PHE A 148 -1.08 -12.70 6.10
CA PHE A 148 -0.22 -13.38 5.14
C PHE A 148 0.63 -12.39 4.34
N LYS A 149 1.90 -12.70 4.17
CA LYS A 149 2.80 -12.04 3.23
C LYS A 149 2.94 -12.91 1.98
N PHE A 150 2.62 -12.38 0.80
CA PHE A 150 2.80 -13.07 -0.46
C PHE A 150 4.28 -13.28 -0.77
N LEU A 151 4.62 -14.46 -1.27
CA LEU A 151 5.93 -14.76 -1.81
C LEU A 151 5.96 -14.38 -3.31
N ARG A 152 7.13 -14.06 -3.83
CA ARG A 152 7.44 -13.30 -5.08
C ARG A 152 6.46 -13.34 -6.27
N LYS A 153 5.74 -14.44 -6.51
CA LYS A 153 4.89 -14.57 -7.72
C LYS A 153 3.61 -13.70 -7.73
N ALA A 154 3.10 -13.29 -6.56
CA ALA A 154 1.85 -12.52 -6.54
C ALA A 154 2.04 -11.06 -6.98
N GLN A 155 3.23 -10.51 -6.80
CA GLN A 155 3.54 -9.13 -7.20
C GLN A 155 3.57 -8.94 -8.72
N ASP A 156 3.75 -10.02 -9.47
CA ASP A 156 3.77 -10.02 -10.94
C ASP A 156 2.41 -10.38 -11.57
N ASP A 157 1.40 -10.74 -10.75
CA ASP A 157 0.08 -11.10 -11.27
C ASP A 157 -0.72 -9.86 -11.65
N LYS A 158 -0.90 -9.65 -12.95
CA LYS A 158 -1.65 -8.52 -13.50
C LYS A 158 -3.12 -8.51 -13.07
N ARG A 159 -3.73 -9.68 -12.78
CA ARG A 159 -5.12 -9.77 -12.31
C ARG A 159 -5.26 -9.16 -10.93
N LEU A 160 -4.35 -9.50 -10.00
CA LEU A 160 -4.30 -8.91 -8.67
C LEU A 160 -4.08 -7.39 -8.75
N GLN A 161 -3.14 -6.95 -9.59
CA GLN A 161 -2.86 -5.53 -9.79
C GLN A 161 -4.09 -4.79 -10.31
N ASN A 162 -4.73 -5.29 -11.36
CA ASN A 162 -5.93 -4.68 -11.93
C ASN A 162 -7.10 -4.64 -10.93
N PHE A 163 -7.27 -5.71 -10.15
CA PHE A 163 -8.29 -5.76 -9.11
C PHE A 163 -8.06 -4.69 -8.05
N ILE A 164 -6.83 -4.56 -7.55
CA ILE A 164 -6.49 -3.52 -6.56
C ILE A 164 -6.70 -2.12 -7.15
N LEU A 165 -6.25 -1.88 -8.38
CA LEU A 165 -6.40 -0.58 -9.05
C LEU A 165 -7.88 -0.19 -9.27
N SER A 166 -8.73 -1.13 -9.64
CA SER A 166 -10.16 -0.86 -9.82
C SER A 166 -10.87 -0.50 -8.52
N HIS A 167 -10.43 -1.09 -7.40
CA HIS A 167 -11.02 -0.85 -6.09
C HIS A 167 -10.39 0.34 -5.33
N SER A 168 -9.16 0.74 -5.68
CA SER A 168 -8.50 1.91 -5.08
C SER A 168 -9.11 3.24 -5.54
N ARG A 169 -9.61 3.33 -6.77
CA ARG A 169 -10.22 4.55 -7.34
C ARG A 169 -11.49 5.02 -6.61
N GLY A 170 -12.13 4.16 -5.82
CA GLY A 170 -13.29 4.50 -4.99
C GLY A 170 -12.96 4.98 -3.56
N HIS A 171 -11.71 4.88 -3.12
CA HIS A 171 -11.26 5.28 -1.80
C HIS A 171 -10.23 6.41 -1.90
N ALA A 172 -10.71 7.64 -2.13
CA ALA A 172 -9.89 8.81 -1.86
C ALA A 172 -9.44 8.78 -0.39
N PRO A 173 -8.15 9.00 -0.06
CA PRO A 173 -7.69 9.04 1.33
C PRO A 173 -8.45 10.14 2.05
N VAL A 174 -9.19 9.79 3.10
CA VAL A 174 -9.78 10.76 4.02
C VAL A 174 -8.63 11.54 4.64
N PRO A 175 -8.55 12.87 4.50
CA PRO A 175 -7.50 13.67 5.10
C PRO A 175 -7.61 13.53 6.62
N ALA A 176 -6.51 13.18 7.29
CA ALA A 176 -6.40 12.98 8.73
C ALA A 176 -6.56 14.29 9.55
N LYS A 177 -7.63 15.07 9.32
CA LYS A 177 -7.85 16.33 10.01
C LYS A 177 -8.97 16.35 11.06
N ASP A 178 -9.75 15.28 11.21
CA ASP A 178 -10.95 15.34 12.07
C ASP A 178 -10.95 14.39 13.29
N VAL A 179 -9.80 13.91 13.76
CA VAL A 179 -9.75 13.07 14.98
C VAL A 179 -9.36 13.85 16.25
N ALA A 180 -9.07 15.14 16.15
CA ALA A 180 -8.57 15.92 17.29
C ALA A 180 -9.65 16.69 18.09
N HIS A 181 -10.95 16.52 17.80
CA HIS A 181 -11.98 17.38 18.45
C HIS A 181 -13.11 16.66 19.19
N SER A 182 -12.97 15.37 19.54
CA SER A 182 -13.99 14.65 20.31
C SER A 182 -13.57 14.11 21.69
N LEU A 183 -12.49 14.64 22.28
CA LEU A 183 -12.05 14.27 23.65
C LEU A 183 -12.00 15.51 24.55
N SER A 184 -13.05 16.33 24.53
CA SER A 184 -13.27 17.37 25.54
C SER A 184 -14.77 17.60 25.70
N ARG A 185 -15.44 16.71 26.40
CA ARG A 185 -16.63 16.98 27.21
C ARG A 185 -16.92 15.78 28.10
#